data_8926045604cc6870eeba8048ccaaa410
#
_entry.id   8926045604cc6870eeba8048ccaaa410
#
_cell.length_a   1.000
_cell.length_b   1.000
_cell.length_c   1.000
_cell.angle_alpha   90.00
_cell.angle_beta   90.00
_cell.angle_gamma   90.00
#
_symmetry.space_group_name_H-M   'P 1'
#
loop_
_entity.id
_entity.type
_entity.pdbx_description
1 polymer ?
#
loop_
_entity_poly.entity_id
_entity_poly.type
_entity_poly.pdbx_seq_one_letter_code
_entity_poly.pdbx_strand_id
1 'polypeptide(L)'
;IRLDANGGLGVEAAERMAIAMMQFGVPLEYFEQPVATIPELAELRSRAMGMDVKIAADESIRRHMDPLEVARMQAADIMVIKAQPLGGVTRALDLTAQAGLAAVVSSALETSVGLAMGAQLASALASEYASGLGTATLLADDISDDPLRPENGFLEVRRVTPSSERLDRLEADSDRRDWWLQRLARAYQLLES
;
A
#
# COMPACT_ATOMS: atom_id res chain seq x y z
N ILE A 1 0.04 -0.87 17.45
CA ILE A 1 -0.66 0.23 16.72
C ILE A 1 0.19 0.63 15.54
N ARG A 2 -0.45 0.97 14.40
CA ARG A 2 0.16 1.61 13.23
C ARG A 2 -0.38 3.03 13.13
N LEU A 3 0.49 3.96 12.84
CA LEU A 3 0.12 5.36 12.65
C LEU A 3 0.45 5.73 11.21
N ASP A 4 -0.53 6.24 10.47
CA ASP A 4 -0.35 6.70 9.09
C ASP A 4 -0.66 8.20 9.00
N ALA A 5 0.30 8.98 8.52
CA ALA A 5 0.15 10.42 8.35
C ALA A 5 0.02 10.83 6.86
N ASN A 6 0.08 9.90 5.91
CA ASN A 6 -0.04 10.12 4.46
C ASN A 6 0.80 11.29 3.94
N GLY A 7 2.00 11.50 4.50
CA GLY A 7 2.91 12.59 4.15
C GLY A 7 2.50 13.97 4.67
N GLY A 8 1.56 14.03 5.63
CA GLY A 8 0.95 15.28 6.08
C GLY A 8 1.75 16.06 7.12
N LEU A 9 2.88 15.55 7.62
CA LEU A 9 3.67 16.20 8.65
C LEU A 9 5.00 16.74 8.08
N GLY A 10 5.57 17.73 8.77
CA GLY A 10 6.98 18.05 8.61
C GLY A 10 7.84 17.22 9.58
N VAL A 11 9.14 17.15 9.33
CA VAL A 11 10.10 16.29 10.08
C VAL A 11 10.02 16.52 11.59
N GLU A 12 10.03 17.79 12.04
CA GLU A 12 9.99 18.12 13.46
C GLU A 12 8.64 17.73 14.11
N ALA A 13 7.54 17.83 13.38
CA ALA A 13 6.22 17.43 13.90
C ALA A 13 6.11 15.91 14.03
N ALA A 14 6.62 15.19 13.03
CA ALA A 14 6.68 13.72 13.02
C ALA A 14 7.58 13.19 14.15
N GLU A 15 8.75 13.80 14.37
CA GLU A 15 9.66 13.46 15.46
C GLU A 15 9.00 13.66 16.83
N ARG A 16 8.37 14.84 17.07
CA ARG A 16 7.63 15.08 18.33
C ARG A 16 6.51 14.08 18.55
N MET A 17 5.80 13.68 17.49
CA MET A 17 4.74 12.69 17.58
C MET A 17 5.31 11.32 17.96
N ALA A 18 6.39 10.87 17.34
CA ALA A 18 7.07 9.63 17.69
C ALA A 18 7.52 9.62 19.16
N ILE A 19 8.14 10.70 19.62
CA ILE A 19 8.56 10.87 21.03
C ILE A 19 7.35 10.81 21.98
N ALA A 20 6.25 11.49 21.64
CA ALA A 20 5.04 11.49 22.46
C ALA A 20 4.45 10.08 22.59
N MET A 21 4.38 9.31 21.48
CA MET A 21 3.88 7.93 21.52
C MET A 21 4.74 7.05 22.43
N MET A 22 6.06 7.19 22.38
CA MET A 22 6.98 6.48 23.29
C MET A 22 6.75 6.89 24.76
N GLN A 23 6.64 8.20 25.05
CA GLN A 23 6.44 8.70 26.41
C GLN A 23 5.12 8.24 27.02
N PHE A 24 4.07 8.10 26.21
CA PHE A 24 2.78 7.56 26.63
C PHE A 24 2.73 6.03 26.66
N GLY A 25 3.84 5.35 26.34
CA GLY A 25 3.90 3.89 26.32
C GLY A 25 3.02 3.25 25.26
N VAL A 26 2.75 3.95 24.16
CA VAL A 26 1.97 3.42 23.03
C VAL A 26 2.89 2.59 22.14
N PRO A 27 2.66 1.27 22.01
CA PRO A 27 3.51 0.41 21.19
C PRO A 27 3.21 0.67 19.72
N LEU A 28 4.08 1.43 19.04
CA LEU A 28 4.05 1.60 17.60
C LEU A 28 4.74 0.43 16.92
N GLU A 29 4.00 -0.28 16.05
CA GLU A 29 4.58 -1.28 15.17
C GLU A 29 5.38 -0.59 14.06
N TYR A 30 4.84 0.50 13.50
CA TYR A 30 5.54 1.44 12.64
C TYR A 30 4.76 2.76 12.48
N PHE A 31 5.47 3.79 12.00
CA PHE A 31 4.93 5.07 11.58
C PHE A 31 4.98 5.17 10.06
N GLU A 32 3.82 5.09 9.40
CA GLU A 32 3.68 5.06 7.95
C GLU A 32 3.66 6.47 7.37
N GLN A 33 4.46 6.69 6.34
CA GLN A 33 4.58 7.91 5.54
C GLN A 33 4.40 9.18 6.37
N PRO A 34 5.19 9.41 7.41
CA PRO A 34 5.02 10.57 8.28
C PRO A 34 5.23 11.91 7.56
N VAL A 35 6.12 11.94 6.58
CA VAL A 35 6.51 13.13 5.82
C VAL A 35 6.39 12.90 4.31
N ALA A 36 6.39 13.98 3.51
CA ALA A 36 5.99 13.93 2.11
C ALA A 36 7.07 13.35 1.17
N THR A 37 8.36 13.59 1.46
CA THR A 37 9.45 13.30 0.52
C THR A 37 10.42 12.24 1.04
N ILE A 38 11.12 11.55 0.12
CA ILE A 38 12.13 10.54 0.49
C ILE A 38 13.29 11.14 1.29
N PRO A 39 13.83 12.34 0.95
CA PRO A 39 14.84 12.98 1.79
C PRO A 39 14.38 13.28 3.21
N GLU A 40 13.14 13.76 3.38
CA GLU A 40 12.56 14.00 4.72
C GLU A 40 12.35 12.70 5.49
N LEU A 41 11.94 11.61 4.82
CA LEU A 41 11.85 10.29 5.44
C LEU A 41 13.22 9.82 5.93
N ALA A 42 14.27 9.97 5.11
CA ALA A 42 15.64 9.60 5.48
C ALA A 42 16.14 10.43 6.68
N GLU A 43 15.84 11.72 6.70
CA GLU A 43 16.16 12.60 7.82
C GLU A 43 15.43 12.17 9.09
N LEU A 44 14.11 11.97 9.01
CA LEU A 44 13.30 11.52 10.16
C LEU A 44 13.78 10.16 10.68
N ARG A 45 14.04 9.21 9.78
CA ARG A 45 14.57 7.90 10.18
C ARG A 45 15.90 8.01 10.90
N SER A 46 16.80 8.89 10.42
CA SER A 46 18.06 9.17 11.10
C SER A 46 17.86 9.76 12.50
N ARG A 47 16.92 10.68 12.67
CA ARG A 47 16.57 11.26 13.99
C ARG A 47 15.92 10.24 14.93
N ALA A 48 15.14 9.30 14.37
CA ALA A 48 14.49 8.22 15.11
C ALA A 48 15.45 7.08 15.49
N MET A 49 16.70 7.12 15.05
CA MET A 49 17.71 6.13 15.43
C MET A 49 17.90 6.13 16.96
N GLY A 50 17.67 4.97 17.59
CA GLY A 50 17.67 4.82 19.04
C GLY A 50 16.30 4.98 19.70
N MET A 51 15.27 5.36 18.95
CA MET A 51 13.87 5.22 19.33
C MET A 51 13.36 3.84 18.86
N ASP A 52 12.48 3.23 19.62
CA ASP A 52 11.82 1.97 19.22
C ASP A 52 10.63 2.27 18.28
N VAL A 53 10.91 2.98 17.19
CA VAL A 53 9.93 3.39 16.18
C VAL A 53 10.48 3.10 14.79
N LYS A 54 9.82 2.21 14.05
CA LYS A 54 10.15 1.93 12.65
C LYS A 54 9.41 2.90 11.73
N ILE A 55 10.07 3.34 10.66
CA ILE A 55 9.48 4.19 9.63
C ILE A 55 9.08 3.31 8.45
N ALA A 56 7.83 3.47 7.99
CA ALA A 56 7.32 2.77 6.81
C ALA A 56 7.02 3.76 5.67
N ALA A 57 7.30 3.37 4.43
CA ALA A 57 7.05 4.16 3.23
C ALA A 57 5.91 3.55 2.40
N ASP A 58 4.84 4.32 2.11
CA ASP A 58 3.74 3.98 1.19
C ASP A 58 3.79 4.84 -0.08
N GLU A 59 3.44 6.13 0.03
CA GLU A 59 3.39 7.03 -1.11
C GLU A 59 4.74 7.14 -1.82
N SER A 60 5.80 7.13 -1.08
CA SER A 60 7.18 7.16 -1.61
C SER A 60 7.55 5.91 -2.42
N ILE A 61 6.82 4.81 -2.26
CA ILE A 61 6.98 3.59 -3.07
C ILE A 61 6.11 3.67 -4.33
N ARG A 62 4.81 3.93 -4.18
CA ARG A 62 3.84 3.76 -5.27
C ARG A 62 3.67 4.97 -6.18
N ARG A 63 4.12 6.15 -5.78
CA ARG A 63 4.01 7.40 -6.55
C ARG A 63 5.35 7.88 -7.11
N HIS A 64 6.45 7.36 -6.63
CA HIS A 64 7.77 7.75 -7.09
C HIS A 64 8.13 7.03 -8.40
N MET A 65 8.90 7.70 -9.28
CA MET A 65 9.36 7.09 -10.54
C MET A 65 10.29 5.91 -10.31
N ASP A 66 11.04 5.95 -9.22
CA ASP A 66 11.94 4.85 -8.81
C ASP A 66 11.64 4.43 -7.36
N PRO A 67 10.83 3.38 -7.18
CA PRO A 67 10.50 2.87 -5.85
C PRO A 67 11.71 2.40 -5.01
N LEU A 68 12.82 2.04 -5.67
CA LEU A 68 14.04 1.59 -4.99
C LEU A 68 14.84 2.73 -4.36
N GLU A 69 14.53 3.99 -4.66
CA GLU A 69 15.21 5.14 -4.08
C GLU A 69 15.04 5.18 -2.55
N VAL A 70 13.89 4.76 -2.03
CA VAL A 70 13.65 4.63 -0.58
C VAL A 70 14.71 3.73 0.08
N ALA A 71 15.03 2.60 -0.54
CA ALA A 71 16.03 1.68 -0.03
C ALA A 71 17.45 2.26 -0.17
N ARG A 72 17.78 2.85 -1.33
CA ARG A 72 19.11 3.45 -1.57
C ARG A 72 19.40 4.61 -0.62
N MET A 73 18.40 5.42 -0.31
CA MET A 73 18.52 6.53 0.64
C MET A 73 18.37 6.11 2.11
N GLN A 74 18.15 4.82 2.36
CA GLN A 74 17.87 4.31 3.70
C GLN A 74 16.74 5.09 4.39
N ALA A 75 15.71 5.45 3.63
CA ALA A 75 14.65 6.35 4.07
C ALA A 75 13.56 5.68 4.91
N ALA A 76 13.49 4.34 4.90
CA ALA A 76 12.50 3.58 5.67
C ALA A 76 13.07 2.24 6.14
N ASP A 77 12.40 1.63 7.11
CA ASP A 77 12.66 0.28 7.61
C ASP A 77 11.72 -0.73 6.94
N ILE A 78 10.55 -0.26 6.51
CA ILE A 78 9.46 -1.08 5.99
C ILE A 78 8.92 -0.45 4.70
N MET A 79 8.62 -1.27 3.71
CA MET A 79 7.87 -0.89 2.51
C MET A 79 6.41 -1.30 2.66
N VAL A 80 5.47 -0.36 2.52
CA VAL A 80 4.05 -0.68 2.34
C VAL A 80 3.81 -0.85 0.84
N ILE A 81 3.44 -2.07 0.43
CA ILE A 81 3.31 -2.43 -0.97
C ILE A 81 1.88 -2.79 -1.32
N LYS A 82 1.46 -2.33 -2.50
CA LYS A 82 0.12 -2.54 -3.05
C LYS A 82 0.27 -3.13 -4.45
N ALA A 83 -0.24 -4.34 -4.66
CA ALA A 83 -0.02 -5.07 -5.91
C ALA A 83 -0.48 -4.29 -7.15
N GLN A 84 -1.65 -3.66 -7.10
CA GLN A 84 -2.24 -2.97 -8.25
C GLN A 84 -1.42 -1.75 -8.70
N PRO A 85 -1.06 -0.78 -7.83
CA PRO A 85 -0.24 0.36 -8.25
C PRO A 85 1.16 -0.01 -8.73
N LEU A 86 1.71 -1.12 -8.24
CA LEU A 86 3.04 -1.60 -8.62
C LEU A 86 3.07 -2.45 -9.89
N GLY A 87 1.91 -2.70 -10.51
CA GLY A 87 1.83 -3.45 -11.76
C GLY A 87 1.68 -4.96 -11.60
N GLY A 88 1.25 -5.44 -10.44
CA GLY A 88 0.91 -6.83 -10.17
C GLY A 88 1.83 -7.52 -9.17
N VAL A 89 1.50 -8.78 -8.86
CA VAL A 89 2.16 -9.58 -7.81
C VAL A 89 3.64 -9.80 -8.12
N THR A 90 3.96 -10.26 -9.33
CA THR A 90 5.36 -10.56 -9.72
C THR A 90 6.26 -9.33 -9.57
N ARG A 91 5.82 -8.20 -10.12
CA ARG A 91 6.61 -6.97 -10.03
C ARG A 91 6.77 -6.46 -8.60
N ALA A 92 5.73 -6.60 -7.77
CA ALA A 92 5.80 -6.24 -6.36
C ALA A 92 6.80 -7.14 -5.58
N LEU A 93 6.82 -8.44 -5.87
CA LEU A 93 7.79 -9.39 -5.30
C LEU A 93 9.23 -9.05 -5.72
N ASP A 94 9.45 -8.81 -7.02
CA ASP A 94 10.77 -8.44 -7.55
C ASP A 94 11.28 -7.14 -6.91
N LEU A 95 10.41 -6.14 -6.79
CA LEU A 95 10.73 -4.87 -6.15
C LEU A 95 11.14 -5.06 -4.69
N THR A 96 10.38 -5.85 -3.94
CA THR A 96 10.66 -6.14 -2.53
C THR A 96 11.99 -6.86 -2.37
N ALA A 97 12.25 -7.85 -3.22
CA ALA A 97 13.51 -8.59 -3.21
C ALA A 97 14.72 -7.68 -3.51
N GLN A 98 14.59 -6.77 -4.46
CA GLN A 98 15.64 -5.81 -4.82
C GLN A 98 15.89 -4.77 -3.74
N ALA A 99 14.83 -4.30 -3.06
CA ALA A 99 14.94 -3.31 -1.99
C ALA A 99 15.61 -3.88 -0.74
N GLY A 100 15.41 -5.16 -0.45
CA GLY A 100 15.96 -5.81 0.76
C GLY A 100 15.39 -5.28 2.07
N LEU A 101 14.25 -4.59 2.03
CA LEU A 101 13.54 -4.08 3.19
C LEU A 101 12.41 -5.04 3.61
N ALA A 102 12.01 -4.96 4.87
CA ALA A 102 10.78 -5.61 5.32
C ALA A 102 9.58 -5.03 4.53
N ALA A 103 8.56 -5.84 4.27
CA ALA A 103 7.41 -5.41 3.50
C ALA A 103 6.08 -5.75 4.19
N VAL A 104 5.13 -4.85 4.07
CA VAL A 104 3.74 -5.02 4.50
C VAL A 104 2.84 -4.87 3.28
N VAL A 105 1.96 -5.83 3.05
CA VAL A 105 0.98 -5.72 1.96
C VAL A 105 -0.23 -4.93 2.44
N SER A 106 -0.62 -3.95 1.64
CA SER A 106 -1.83 -3.16 1.84
C SER A 106 -2.69 -3.14 0.58
N SER A 107 -3.93 -2.71 0.71
CA SER A 107 -4.86 -2.54 -0.41
C SER A 107 -4.95 -1.07 -0.83
N ALA A 108 -5.37 -0.84 -2.08
CA ALA A 108 -5.56 0.49 -2.66
C ALA A 108 -7.05 0.82 -2.86
N LEU A 109 -7.92 0.31 -1.99
CA LEU A 109 -9.39 0.42 -2.09
C LEU A 109 -9.92 -0.32 -3.32
N GLU A 110 -9.63 -1.61 -3.39
CA GLU A 110 -10.08 -2.49 -4.47
C GLU A 110 -11.35 -3.26 -4.09
N THR A 111 -12.09 -3.68 -5.12
CA THR A 111 -13.10 -4.75 -5.01
C THR A 111 -12.41 -6.10 -4.75
N SER A 112 -13.19 -7.13 -4.49
CA SER A 112 -12.69 -8.47 -4.18
C SER A 112 -11.71 -9.04 -5.21
N VAL A 113 -11.84 -8.68 -6.48
CA VAL A 113 -10.90 -9.12 -7.54
C VAL A 113 -9.50 -8.54 -7.33
N GLY A 114 -9.40 -7.25 -7.03
CA GLY A 114 -8.12 -6.61 -6.71
C GLY A 114 -7.59 -7.03 -5.35
N LEU A 115 -8.48 -7.17 -4.36
CA LEU A 115 -8.13 -7.63 -3.01
C LEU A 115 -7.54 -9.05 -3.02
N ALA A 116 -8.05 -9.95 -3.88
CA ALA A 116 -7.51 -11.29 -4.07
C ALA A 116 -6.06 -11.27 -4.56
N MET A 117 -5.70 -10.28 -5.41
CA MET A 117 -4.31 -10.08 -5.84
C MET A 117 -3.41 -9.65 -4.66
N GLY A 118 -3.91 -8.75 -3.80
CA GLY A 118 -3.23 -8.38 -2.55
C GLY A 118 -3.04 -9.57 -1.60
N ALA A 119 -4.05 -10.41 -1.44
CA ALA A 119 -3.98 -11.62 -0.62
C ALA A 119 -2.94 -12.63 -1.15
N GLN A 120 -2.87 -12.82 -2.46
CA GLN A 120 -1.84 -13.67 -3.09
C GLN A 120 -0.43 -13.09 -2.88
N LEU A 121 -0.26 -11.78 -3.01
CA LEU A 121 1.01 -11.11 -2.73
C LEU A 121 1.43 -11.30 -1.27
N ALA A 122 0.52 -11.10 -0.32
CA ALA A 122 0.78 -11.29 1.11
C ALA A 122 1.20 -12.73 1.44
N SER A 123 0.51 -13.70 0.85
CA SER A 123 0.84 -15.13 1.00
C SER A 123 2.23 -15.47 0.44
N ALA A 124 2.61 -14.88 -0.70
CA ALA A 124 3.90 -15.13 -1.34
C ALA A 124 5.07 -14.49 -0.58
N LEU A 125 4.84 -13.34 0.06
CA LEU A 125 5.87 -12.62 0.82
C LEU A 125 6.13 -13.23 2.20
N ALA A 126 5.15 -13.93 2.77
CA ALA A 126 5.23 -14.49 4.13
C ALA A 126 5.80 -13.47 5.16
N SER A 127 5.31 -12.22 5.08
CA SER A 127 5.74 -11.14 5.97
C SER A 127 5.39 -11.44 7.44
N GLU A 128 6.24 -11.00 8.36
CA GLU A 128 5.96 -11.04 9.81
C GLU A 128 4.87 -10.04 10.23
N TYR A 129 4.58 -9.06 9.38
CA TYR A 129 3.57 -8.02 9.63
C TYR A 129 2.20 -8.46 9.11
N ALA A 130 1.16 -8.20 9.89
CA ALA A 130 -0.21 -8.40 9.43
C ALA A 130 -0.52 -7.46 8.24
N SER A 131 -1.18 -8.00 7.21
CA SER A 131 -1.51 -7.23 6.00
C SER A 131 -2.70 -6.29 6.20
N GLY A 132 -2.69 -5.12 5.53
CA GLY A 132 -3.77 -4.15 5.53
C GLY A 132 -4.76 -4.38 4.39
N LEU A 133 -5.51 -5.50 4.40
CA LEU A 133 -6.36 -5.94 3.30
C LEU A 133 -7.87 -5.87 3.61
N GLY A 134 -8.30 -4.89 4.41
CA GLY A 134 -9.69 -4.75 4.84
C GLY A 134 -10.54 -3.74 4.07
N THR A 135 -9.99 -3.03 3.08
CA THR A 135 -10.65 -1.87 2.46
C THR A 135 -11.90 -2.20 1.63
N ALA A 136 -12.08 -3.45 1.18
CA ALA A 136 -13.30 -3.85 0.47
C ALA A 136 -14.58 -3.64 1.30
N THR A 137 -14.46 -3.65 2.63
CA THR A 137 -15.60 -3.38 3.54
C THR A 137 -16.06 -1.93 3.52
N LEU A 138 -15.28 -1.02 2.95
CA LEU A 138 -15.61 0.40 2.77
C LEU A 138 -16.40 0.67 1.49
N LEU A 139 -16.47 -0.30 0.58
CA LEU A 139 -17.25 -0.19 -0.65
C LEU A 139 -18.72 -0.58 -0.38
N ALA A 140 -19.63 0.17 -0.99
CA ALA A 140 -21.06 -0.08 -0.85
C ALA A 140 -21.51 -1.41 -1.51
N ASP A 141 -20.77 -1.84 -2.54
CA ASP A 141 -21.05 -3.08 -3.27
C ASP A 141 -19.74 -3.69 -3.83
N ASP A 142 -19.82 -4.89 -4.35
CA ASP A 142 -18.71 -5.62 -4.95
C ASP A 142 -19.10 -6.21 -6.32
N ILE A 143 -18.13 -6.44 -7.17
CA ILE A 143 -18.33 -7.01 -8.52
C ILE A 143 -18.38 -8.54 -8.53
N SER A 144 -18.28 -9.20 -7.39
CA SER A 144 -18.40 -10.67 -7.24
C SER A 144 -19.65 -11.05 -6.48
N ASP A 145 -20.28 -12.17 -6.85
CA ASP A 145 -21.40 -12.76 -6.09
C ASP A 145 -20.92 -13.42 -4.80
N ASP A 146 -19.62 -13.76 -4.76
CA ASP A 146 -18.93 -14.29 -3.57
C ASP A 146 -17.77 -13.36 -3.22
N PRO A 147 -18.05 -12.22 -2.55
CA PRO A 147 -17.05 -11.21 -2.24
C PRO A 147 -16.04 -11.71 -1.20
N LEU A 148 -14.78 -11.32 -1.39
CA LEU A 148 -13.70 -11.61 -0.46
C LEU A 148 -13.71 -10.60 0.69
N ARG A 149 -13.98 -11.08 1.90
CA ARG A 149 -14.06 -10.23 3.10
C ARG A 149 -13.20 -10.81 4.22
N PRO A 150 -12.55 -9.96 5.01
CA PRO A 150 -11.87 -10.41 6.21
C PRO A 150 -12.87 -10.98 7.23
N GLU A 151 -12.57 -12.15 7.77
CA GLU A 151 -13.34 -12.77 8.84
C GLU A 151 -12.42 -13.15 10.00
N ASN A 152 -12.76 -12.73 11.21
CA ASN A 152 -11.99 -13.01 12.43
C ASN A 152 -10.48 -12.64 12.32
N GLY A 153 -10.16 -11.57 11.59
CA GLY A 153 -8.78 -11.11 11.38
C GLY A 153 -8.03 -11.84 10.26
N PHE A 154 -8.68 -12.72 9.52
CA PHE A 154 -8.09 -13.48 8.42
C PHE A 154 -8.77 -13.17 7.10
N LEU A 155 -8.01 -13.25 6.01
CA LEU A 155 -8.50 -13.14 4.65
C LEU A 155 -8.12 -14.43 3.89
N GLU A 156 -9.11 -15.07 3.26
CA GLU A 156 -8.87 -16.27 2.47
C GLU A 156 -8.04 -15.95 1.21
N VAL A 157 -7.04 -16.77 0.93
CA VAL A 157 -6.24 -16.66 -0.30
C VAL A 157 -6.88 -17.52 -1.39
N ARG A 158 -7.71 -16.90 -2.22
CA ARG A 158 -8.41 -17.58 -3.33
C ARG A 158 -8.55 -16.68 -4.56
N ARG A 159 -8.90 -17.27 -5.67
CA ARG A 159 -9.33 -16.49 -6.85
C ARG A 159 -10.76 -16.00 -6.65
N VAL A 160 -11.03 -14.80 -7.14
CA VAL A 160 -12.37 -14.22 -7.21
C VAL A 160 -12.73 -14.00 -8.66
N THR A 161 -13.92 -14.44 -9.04
CA THR A 161 -14.46 -14.25 -10.39
C THR A 161 -15.50 -13.12 -10.34
N PRO A 162 -15.39 -12.11 -11.20
CA PRO A 162 -16.44 -11.11 -11.31
C PRO A 162 -17.73 -11.69 -11.90
N SER A 163 -18.88 -11.20 -11.47
CA SER A 163 -20.20 -11.53 -12.01
C SER A 163 -20.55 -10.56 -13.14
N SER A 164 -20.96 -11.08 -14.30
CA SER A 164 -21.35 -10.25 -15.43
C SER A 164 -22.50 -9.30 -15.07
N GLU A 165 -23.49 -9.80 -14.32
CA GLU A 165 -24.65 -9.00 -13.87
C GLU A 165 -24.20 -7.84 -12.96
N ARG A 166 -23.26 -8.09 -12.06
CA ARG A 166 -22.74 -7.04 -11.17
C ARG A 166 -21.87 -6.04 -11.91
N LEU A 167 -21.08 -6.48 -12.87
CA LEU A 167 -20.29 -5.59 -13.71
C LEU A 167 -21.20 -4.64 -14.50
N ASP A 168 -22.26 -5.15 -15.12
CA ASP A 168 -23.23 -4.34 -15.87
C ASP A 168 -23.96 -3.33 -14.93
N ARG A 169 -24.36 -3.78 -13.75
CA ARG A 169 -25.07 -2.93 -12.78
C ARG A 169 -24.18 -1.84 -12.17
N LEU A 170 -22.92 -2.13 -11.97
CA LEU A 170 -21.94 -1.23 -11.30
C LEU A 170 -21.03 -0.53 -12.30
N GLU A 171 -21.35 -0.61 -13.59
CA GLU A 171 -20.60 0.09 -14.62
C GLU A 171 -20.58 1.60 -14.32
N ALA A 172 -19.42 2.22 -14.45
CA ALA A 172 -19.30 3.66 -14.34
C ALA A 172 -20.08 4.36 -15.46
N ASP A 173 -20.52 5.59 -15.20
CA ASP A 173 -21.11 6.41 -16.24
C ASP A 173 -20.17 6.58 -17.45
N SER A 174 -20.73 6.98 -18.61
CA SER A 174 -19.99 7.06 -19.88
C SER A 174 -18.76 7.95 -19.77
N ASP A 175 -18.87 9.09 -19.08
CA ASP A 175 -17.77 10.07 -18.99
C ASP A 175 -16.61 9.51 -18.19
N ARG A 176 -16.90 8.83 -17.08
CA ARG A 176 -15.89 8.18 -16.24
C ARG A 176 -15.26 6.98 -16.93
N ARG A 177 -16.06 6.18 -17.65
CA ARG A 177 -15.58 5.05 -18.46
C ARG A 177 -14.62 5.55 -19.56
N ASP A 178 -15.01 6.55 -20.32
CA ASP A 178 -14.22 7.12 -21.40
C ASP A 178 -12.92 7.74 -20.87
N TRP A 179 -12.95 8.39 -19.71
CA TRP A 179 -11.75 8.90 -19.05
C TRP A 179 -10.75 7.76 -18.74
N TRP A 180 -11.25 6.64 -18.22
CA TRP A 180 -10.39 5.48 -17.92
C TRP A 180 -9.83 4.82 -19.16
N LEU A 181 -10.64 4.67 -20.23
CA LEU A 181 -10.18 4.12 -21.50
C LEU A 181 -9.09 4.98 -22.14
N GLN A 182 -9.27 6.32 -22.12
CA GLN A 182 -8.25 7.25 -22.61
C GLN A 182 -6.97 7.18 -21.76
N ARG A 183 -7.11 7.06 -20.44
CA ARG A 183 -5.96 6.88 -19.55
C ARG A 183 -5.20 5.59 -19.86
N LEU A 184 -5.92 4.49 -20.05
CA LEU A 184 -5.33 3.21 -20.43
C LEU A 184 -4.59 3.30 -21.77
N ALA A 185 -5.22 3.91 -22.78
CA ALA A 185 -4.59 4.11 -24.08
C ALA A 185 -3.29 4.92 -23.99
N ARG A 186 -3.30 6.02 -23.22
CA ARG A 186 -2.07 6.82 -22.99
C ARG A 186 -0.98 6.01 -22.27
N ALA A 187 -1.35 5.22 -21.25
CA ALA A 187 -0.39 4.38 -20.54
C ALA A 187 0.20 3.29 -21.47
N TYR A 188 -0.62 2.71 -22.32
CA TYR A 188 -0.17 1.71 -23.30
C TYR A 188 0.85 2.29 -24.32
N GLN A 189 0.61 3.50 -24.81
CA GLN A 189 1.54 4.18 -25.73
C GLN A 189 2.94 4.38 -25.13
N LEU A 190 3.04 4.56 -23.79
CA LEU A 190 4.32 4.69 -23.10
C LEU A 190 5.11 3.37 -23.04
N LEU A 191 4.49 2.22 -23.29
CA LEU A 191 5.18 0.93 -23.34
C LEU A 191 5.78 0.64 -24.72
N GLU A 192 5.34 1.38 -25.75
CA GLU A 192 5.81 1.21 -27.13
C GLU A 192 6.89 2.25 -27.50
N SER A 193 7.16 3.21 -26.63
CA SER A 193 8.17 4.27 -26.82
C SER A 193 9.48 3.94 -26.08
#